data_585fc082325e3984e2efbfb9828d5848
#
_entry.id   585fc082325e3984e2efbfb9828d5848
#
_cell.length_a   1.000
_cell.length_b   1.000
_cell.length_c   1.000
_cell.angle_alpha   90.00
_cell.angle_beta   90.00
_cell.angle_gamma   90.00
#
_symmetry.space_group_name_H-M   'P 1'
#
loop_
_entity.id
_entity.type
_entity.pdbx_description
1 polymer ?
#
loop_
_entity_poly.entity_id
_entity_poly.type
_entity_poly.pdbx_seq_one_letter_code
_entity_poly.pdbx_strand_id
1 'polypeptide(L)'
;MLKNTPLCELQSVPSGDPKQLLALIYSSGTTGFPKGVMLSSKNIVANACIISDPRHRSLDGNDIVLGTAPLTHVSGLTMFNVSIAVGACMVLLPGSEPSITLPAIDKYKATVMFQFPTYIQKLVKSPLLEKYDVSSVRILYCGGSSMPSVVVRAVRTKLNIKALRQGYGLTETCGTVSLTPFNSEDAESIGKPLAMTRMKVVDVNTGLKLGPCEHGEIRVKGPTCVSGYLNNPEATAKLYDSEGFLHTGDIGYYTEEGMFYVVDRMKEMIKCMDQQVAPAELEDLLLKHEDVKEVAVAGVPHAEYGEAARAFVVLSNGHSGSEALKRRLFKLVADQSAPHKHLHGGLEFVSSIPKSETGKNLRRALRDTFVKKHVQGRI
;
A
#
# COMPACT_ATOMS: atom_id res chain seq x y z
N MET A 1 -28.50 16.06 11.29
CA MET A 1 -29.02 17.27 11.92
C MET A 1 -28.50 18.54 11.25
N LEU A 2 -28.83 18.79 10.00
CA LEU A 2 -28.53 20.07 9.31
C LEU A 2 -29.65 20.43 8.35
N LYS A 3 -30.90 20.15 8.74
CA LYS A 3 -32.08 20.38 7.88
C LYS A 3 -32.52 21.85 7.75
N ASN A 4 -31.92 22.80 8.45
CA ASN A 4 -32.36 24.19 8.44
C ASN A 4 -31.21 25.22 8.48
N THR A 5 -29.98 24.86 8.03
CA THR A 5 -28.96 25.89 7.80
C THR A 5 -29.25 26.53 6.46
N PRO A 6 -29.52 27.85 6.37
CA PRO A 6 -29.63 28.53 5.08
C PRO A 6 -28.34 28.24 4.30
N LEU A 7 -28.47 27.89 3.02
CA LEU A 7 -27.34 27.89 2.12
C LEU A 7 -26.77 29.32 2.16
N CYS A 8 -25.65 29.51 2.85
CA CYS A 8 -24.90 30.73 2.74
C CYS A 8 -24.62 30.91 1.25
N GLU A 9 -24.94 32.08 0.71
CA GLU A 9 -24.48 32.44 -0.63
C GLU A 9 -22.97 32.22 -0.66
N LEU A 10 -22.53 31.25 -1.46
CA LEU A 10 -21.12 30.98 -1.67
C LEU A 10 -20.55 32.26 -2.28
N GLN A 11 -19.89 33.09 -1.45
CA GLN A 11 -19.09 34.17 -1.94
C GLN A 11 -18.11 33.57 -2.96
N SER A 12 -17.97 34.18 -4.12
CA SER A 12 -17.00 33.75 -5.13
C SER A 12 -15.63 33.63 -4.49
N VAL A 13 -15.14 32.41 -4.32
CA VAL A 13 -13.80 32.17 -3.80
C VAL A 13 -12.83 32.72 -4.86
N PRO A 14 -11.95 33.68 -4.53
CA PRO A 14 -10.95 34.16 -5.49
C PRO A 14 -10.15 33.00 -6.06
N SER A 15 -9.87 33.02 -7.35
CA SER A 15 -8.99 32.01 -7.96
C SER A 15 -7.62 32.05 -7.29
N GLY A 16 -7.27 31.03 -6.54
CA GLY A 16 -5.98 30.91 -5.87
C GLY A 16 -4.87 30.52 -6.85
N ASP A 17 -3.60 30.78 -6.44
CA ASP A 17 -2.45 30.29 -7.18
C ASP A 17 -2.45 28.73 -7.19
N PRO A 18 -2.48 28.09 -8.36
CA PRO A 18 -2.39 26.62 -8.44
C PRO A 18 -1.14 26.03 -7.79
N LYS A 19 -0.09 26.82 -7.63
CA LYS A 19 1.16 26.42 -6.95
C LYS A 19 1.13 26.66 -5.44
N GLN A 20 0.08 27.26 -4.90
CA GLN A 20 -0.07 27.51 -3.49
C GLN A 20 0.05 26.20 -2.71
N LEU A 21 0.95 26.16 -1.71
CA LEU A 21 1.09 25.06 -0.79
C LEU A 21 -0.17 25.00 0.09
N LEU A 22 -0.89 23.88 0.05
CA LEU A 22 -2.09 23.65 0.86
C LEU A 22 -1.86 22.68 2.01
N ALA A 23 -1.01 21.68 1.84
CA ALA A 23 -0.77 20.69 2.89
C ALA A 23 0.67 20.19 2.87
N LEU A 24 1.15 19.83 4.05
CA LEU A 24 2.40 19.11 4.27
C LEU A 24 2.05 17.76 4.84
N ILE A 25 2.37 16.70 4.11
CA ILE A 25 2.22 15.33 4.59
C ILE A 25 3.60 14.69 4.68
N TYR A 26 3.90 14.11 5.82
CA TYR A 26 5.17 13.46 6.02
C TYR A 26 5.16 12.05 5.40
N SER A 27 6.12 11.81 4.47
CA SER A 27 6.40 10.47 4.00
C SER A 27 7.40 9.79 4.94
N SER A 28 7.18 8.51 5.22
CA SER A 28 8.04 7.73 6.14
C SER A 28 9.44 7.45 5.61
N GLY A 29 9.82 8.06 4.49
CA GLY A 29 11.12 7.98 3.83
C GLY A 29 11.92 6.71 4.15
N THR A 30 12.32 5.93 3.17
CA THR A 30 13.09 4.69 3.38
C THR A 30 14.54 4.93 3.85
N THR A 31 14.98 6.19 3.93
CA THR A 31 16.40 6.55 4.12
C THR A 31 16.70 7.42 5.34
N GLY A 32 15.78 7.62 6.28
CA GLY A 32 16.06 8.48 7.43
C GLY A 32 14.84 9.10 8.06
N PHE A 33 14.94 10.36 8.46
CA PHE A 33 13.83 11.10 9.03
C PHE A 33 12.68 11.30 8.02
N PRO A 34 11.43 11.37 8.49
CA PRO A 34 10.29 11.68 7.65
C PRO A 34 10.50 13.00 6.88
N LYS A 35 10.10 13.00 5.60
CA LYS A 35 10.23 14.18 4.74
C LYS A 35 8.86 14.84 4.58
N GLY A 36 8.79 16.16 4.74
CA GLY A 36 7.58 16.93 4.50
C GLY A 36 7.32 17.10 3.01
N VAL A 37 6.39 16.34 2.47
CA VAL A 37 5.98 16.41 1.06
C VAL A 37 5.06 17.60 0.85
N MET A 38 5.38 18.46 -0.11
CA MET A 38 4.65 19.70 -0.40
C MET A 38 3.50 19.44 -1.37
N LEU A 39 2.27 19.44 -0.86
CA LEU A 39 1.05 19.29 -1.67
C LEU A 39 0.49 20.66 -2.03
N SER A 40 0.49 20.99 -3.32
CA SER A 40 -0.11 22.22 -3.83
C SER A 40 -1.62 22.08 -4.08
N SER A 41 -2.31 23.21 -4.23
CA SER A 41 -3.73 23.24 -4.63
C SER A 41 -3.95 22.48 -5.93
N LYS A 42 -3.06 22.63 -6.91
CA LYS A 42 -3.09 21.89 -8.17
C LYS A 42 -3.04 20.38 -7.96
N ASN A 43 -2.15 19.90 -7.09
CA ASN A 43 -2.01 18.46 -6.84
C ASN A 43 -3.30 17.88 -6.26
N ILE A 44 -3.88 18.52 -5.24
CA ILE A 44 -5.07 18.05 -4.53
C ILE A 44 -6.29 18.08 -5.46
N VAL A 45 -6.52 19.19 -6.17
CA VAL A 45 -7.64 19.31 -7.09
C VAL A 45 -7.50 18.33 -8.26
N ALA A 46 -6.30 18.22 -8.87
CA ALA A 46 -6.06 17.26 -9.93
C ALA A 46 -6.34 15.82 -9.49
N ASN A 47 -5.89 15.43 -8.29
CA ASN A 47 -6.13 14.10 -7.75
C ASN A 47 -7.62 13.84 -7.56
N ALA A 48 -8.36 14.78 -6.95
CA ALA A 48 -9.80 14.67 -6.78
C ALA A 48 -10.54 14.54 -8.12
N CYS A 49 -10.24 15.39 -9.11
CA CYS A 49 -10.84 15.33 -10.43
C CYS A 49 -10.54 14.03 -11.18
N ILE A 50 -9.29 13.55 -11.11
CA ILE A 50 -8.87 12.33 -11.82
C ILE A 50 -9.58 11.10 -11.22
N ILE A 51 -9.65 10.97 -9.90
CA ILE A 51 -10.28 9.82 -9.26
C ILE A 51 -11.80 9.86 -9.40
N SER A 52 -12.42 11.05 -9.37
CA SER A 52 -13.86 11.21 -9.55
C SER A 52 -14.32 11.10 -11.00
N ASP A 53 -13.43 10.91 -11.98
CA ASP A 53 -13.80 10.70 -13.38
C ASP A 53 -14.78 9.52 -13.51
N PRO A 54 -15.99 9.72 -14.09
CA PRO A 54 -17.00 8.66 -14.19
C PRO A 54 -16.53 7.41 -14.93
N ARG A 55 -15.52 7.51 -15.79
CA ARG A 55 -14.91 6.37 -16.50
C ARG A 55 -14.29 5.36 -15.55
N HIS A 56 -13.86 5.82 -14.38
CA HIS A 56 -13.29 4.94 -13.35
C HIS A 56 -14.35 4.22 -12.49
N ARG A 57 -15.63 4.64 -12.57
CA ARG A 57 -16.73 4.10 -11.76
C ARG A 57 -16.38 4.05 -10.27
N SER A 58 -15.75 5.10 -9.77
CA SER A 58 -15.20 5.12 -8.40
C SER A 58 -16.28 5.41 -7.36
N LEU A 59 -16.73 6.64 -7.29
CA LEU A 59 -17.74 7.14 -6.35
C LEU A 59 -18.74 8.01 -7.08
N ASP A 60 -19.93 8.15 -6.47
CA ASP A 60 -20.92 9.13 -6.87
C ASP A 60 -21.60 9.77 -5.63
N GLY A 61 -22.50 10.74 -5.86
CA GLY A 61 -23.15 11.49 -4.78
C GLY A 61 -24.09 10.68 -3.89
N ASN A 62 -24.45 9.44 -4.28
CA ASN A 62 -25.29 8.57 -3.48
C ASN A 62 -24.47 7.67 -2.53
N ASP A 63 -23.13 7.71 -2.64
CA ASP A 63 -22.30 6.85 -1.82
C ASP A 63 -22.17 7.33 -0.38
N ILE A 64 -22.09 6.35 0.50
CA ILE A 64 -21.70 6.52 1.90
C ILE A 64 -20.30 5.90 2.05
N VAL A 65 -19.30 6.77 2.18
CA VAL A 65 -17.89 6.39 2.25
C VAL A 65 -17.48 6.20 3.72
N LEU A 66 -16.89 5.07 4.03
CA LEU A 66 -16.32 4.82 5.35
C LEU A 66 -14.91 5.41 5.45
N GLY A 67 -14.75 6.49 6.19
CA GLY A 67 -13.51 7.22 6.40
C GLY A 67 -12.68 6.64 7.53
N THR A 68 -11.91 5.60 7.23
CA THR A 68 -11.07 4.88 8.20
C THR A 68 -9.61 5.28 8.15
N ALA A 69 -9.13 5.75 6.99
CA ALA A 69 -7.76 6.21 6.84
C ALA A 69 -7.55 7.58 7.50
N PRO A 70 -6.44 7.80 8.22
CA PRO A 70 -6.14 9.08 8.84
C PRO A 70 -6.07 10.22 7.80
N LEU A 71 -6.65 11.37 8.11
CA LEU A 71 -6.57 12.56 7.24
C LEU A 71 -5.14 13.13 7.15
N THR A 72 -4.28 12.77 8.09
CA THR A 72 -2.84 13.05 8.10
C THR A 72 -2.04 12.19 7.12
N HIS A 73 -2.67 11.17 6.55
CA HIS A 73 -2.11 10.34 5.49
C HIS A 73 -2.76 10.69 4.15
N VAL A 74 -1.98 10.64 3.07
CA VAL A 74 -2.45 11.03 1.73
C VAL A 74 -3.67 10.25 1.26
N SER A 75 -3.83 8.98 1.66
CA SER A 75 -5.02 8.19 1.30
C SER A 75 -6.30 8.70 1.96
N GLY A 76 -6.23 9.09 3.24
CA GLY A 76 -7.38 9.71 3.94
C GLY A 76 -7.74 11.06 3.34
N LEU A 77 -6.73 11.90 3.07
CA LEU A 77 -6.93 13.20 2.41
C LEU A 77 -7.53 13.02 1.01
N THR A 78 -7.07 12.05 0.23
CA THR A 78 -7.61 11.72 -1.10
C THR A 78 -9.09 11.34 -1.01
N MET A 79 -9.43 10.38 -0.16
CA MET A 79 -10.82 9.91 -0.01
C MET A 79 -11.75 11.04 0.45
N PHE A 80 -11.28 11.90 1.36
CA PHE A 80 -12.02 13.07 1.82
C PHE A 80 -12.31 14.05 0.66
N ASN A 81 -11.29 14.47 -0.09
CA ASN A 81 -11.45 15.41 -1.18
C ASN A 81 -12.29 14.84 -2.33
N VAL A 82 -12.12 13.56 -2.67
CA VAL A 82 -12.96 12.89 -3.69
C VAL A 82 -14.41 12.83 -3.25
N SER A 83 -14.68 12.49 -1.97
CA SER A 83 -16.05 12.47 -1.44
C SER A 83 -16.74 13.84 -1.55
N ILE A 84 -16.04 14.92 -1.22
CA ILE A 84 -16.55 16.29 -1.40
C ILE A 84 -16.80 16.58 -2.90
N ALA A 85 -15.85 16.24 -3.76
CA ALA A 85 -15.92 16.55 -5.20
C ALA A 85 -17.14 15.90 -5.89
N VAL A 86 -17.53 14.70 -5.45
CA VAL A 86 -18.69 13.97 -6.01
C VAL A 86 -19.98 14.17 -5.23
N GLY A 87 -19.94 14.85 -4.06
CA GLY A 87 -21.10 15.04 -3.20
C GLY A 87 -21.46 13.82 -2.36
N ALA A 88 -20.54 12.87 -2.17
CA ALA A 88 -20.75 11.68 -1.35
C ALA A 88 -20.73 12.02 0.15
N CYS A 89 -21.47 11.24 0.96
CA CYS A 89 -21.43 11.34 2.40
C CYS A 89 -20.24 10.56 2.95
N MET A 90 -19.40 11.17 3.81
CA MET A 90 -18.31 10.48 4.47
C MET A 90 -18.56 10.32 5.97
N VAL A 91 -18.51 9.08 6.46
CA VAL A 91 -18.59 8.75 7.88
C VAL A 91 -17.17 8.60 8.42
N LEU A 92 -16.71 9.60 9.17
CA LEU A 92 -15.37 9.57 9.78
C LEU A 92 -15.37 8.68 11.03
N LEU A 93 -14.40 7.78 11.09
CA LEU A 93 -14.23 6.84 12.20
C LEU A 93 -12.91 7.10 12.94
N PRO A 94 -12.88 6.82 14.25
CA PRO A 94 -11.67 7.01 15.06
C PRO A 94 -10.60 5.93 14.83
N GLY A 95 -10.86 4.95 13.96
CA GLY A 95 -9.92 3.86 13.68
C GLY A 95 -10.44 2.87 12.65
N SER A 96 -9.60 1.90 12.32
CA SER A 96 -9.84 0.90 11.26
C SER A 96 -10.09 -0.52 11.79
N GLU A 97 -10.12 -0.72 13.11
CA GLU A 97 -10.33 -2.04 13.71
C GLU A 97 -11.74 -2.59 13.41
N PRO A 98 -11.91 -3.92 13.25
CA PRO A 98 -13.22 -4.53 12.95
C PRO A 98 -14.32 -4.17 13.95
N SER A 99 -13.98 -3.98 15.23
CA SER A 99 -14.92 -3.57 16.27
C SER A 99 -15.48 -2.15 16.09
N ILE A 100 -14.83 -1.33 15.28
CA ILE A 100 -15.25 0.03 14.93
C ILE A 100 -15.93 0.05 13.56
N THR A 101 -15.32 -0.62 12.58
CA THR A 101 -15.75 -0.55 11.19
C THR A 101 -17.00 -1.36 10.91
N LEU A 102 -17.13 -2.58 11.45
CA LEU A 102 -18.29 -3.44 11.19
C LEU A 102 -19.61 -2.84 11.71
N PRO A 103 -19.71 -2.36 12.97
CA PRO A 103 -20.91 -1.67 13.44
C PRO A 103 -21.24 -0.42 12.63
N ALA A 104 -20.22 0.31 12.15
CA ALA A 104 -20.43 1.50 11.34
C ALA A 104 -20.96 1.18 9.94
N ILE A 105 -20.46 0.13 9.29
CA ILE A 105 -20.99 -0.36 8.01
C ILE A 105 -22.46 -0.67 8.13
N ASP A 106 -22.83 -1.49 9.12
CA ASP A 106 -24.21 -1.91 9.35
C ASP A 106 -25.14 -0.72 9.68
N LYS A 107 -24.71 0.14 10.61
CA LYS A 107 -25.50 1.30 11.06
C LYS A 107 -25.75 2.33 9.97
N TYR A 108 -24.70 2.69 9.23
CA TYR A 108 -24.76 3.75 8.23
C TYR A 108 -24.99 3.24 6.81
N LYS A 109 -25.03 1.92 6.63
CA LYS A 109 -25.14 1.26 5.31
C LYS A 109 -24.08 1.79 4.34
N ALA A 110 -22.84 1.80 4.80
CA ALA A 110 -21.70 2.27 4.01
C ALA A 110 -21.57 1.48 2.71
N THR A 111 -21.41 2.18 1.59
CA THR A 111 -21.37 1.59 0.25
C THR A 111 -19.94 1.46 -0.30
N VAL A 112 -19.04 2.28 0.21
CA VAL A 112 -17.63 2.33 -0.21
C VAL A 112 -16.73 2.40 1.01
N MET A 113 -15.65 1.63 1.00
CA MET A 113 -14.63 1.71 2.02
C MET A 113 -13.23 1.66 1.41
N PHE A 114 -12.29 2.38 2.01
CA PHE A 114 -10.87 2.23 1.78
C PHE A 114 -10.23 1.60 3.01
N GLN A 115 -9.39 0.57 2.81
CA GLN A 115 -8.66 -0.07 3.91
C GLN A 115 -7.25 -0.46 3.46
N PHE A 116 -6.30 -0.41 4.40
CA PHE A 116 -5.00 -1.01 4.19
C PHE A 116 -5.08 -2.54 4.30
N PRO A 117 -4.24 -3.31 3.57
CA PRO A 117 -4.29 -4.78 3.53
C PRO A 117 -4.32 -5.44 4.91
N THR A 118 -3.55 -4.91 5.87
CA THR A 118 -3.51 -5.43 7.24
C THR A 118 -4.87 -5.37 7.93
N TYR A 119 -5.61 -4.26 7.74
CA TYR A 119 -6.95 -4.12 8.35
C TYR A 119 -8.00 -4.95 7.60
N ILE A 120 -7.87 -5.10 6.27
CA ILE A 120 -8.70 -6.03 5.49
C ILE A 120 -8.52 -7.45 6.01
N GLN A 121 -7.26 -7.88 6.25
CA GLN A 121 -6.97 -9.20 6.82
C GLN A 121 -7.61 -9.39 8.20
N LYS A 122 -7.54 -8.39 9.07
CA LYS A 122 -8.22 -8.42 10.38
C LYS A 122 -9.73 -8.52 10.22
N LEU A 123 -10.30 -7.76 9.30
CA LEU A 123 -11.74 -7.71 9.05
C LEU A 123 -12.30 -9.07 8.59
N VAL A 124 -11.67 -9.70 7.58
CA VAL A 124 -12.13 -11.00 7.06
C VAL A 124 -11.87 -12.19 8.00
N LYS A 125 -10.95 -12.03 8.95
CA LYS A 125 -10.68 -13.01 10.02
C LYS A 125 -11.48 -12.75 11.30
N SER A 126 -12.18 -11.63 11.40
CA SER A 126 -12.91 -11.25 12.62
C SER A 126 -14.17 -12.10 12.81
N PRO A 127 -14.38 -12.68 14.01
CA PRO A 127 -15.65 -13.35 14.33
C PRO A 127 -16.84 -12.38 14.40
N LEU A 128 -16.57 -11.07 14.47
CA LEU A 128 -17.62 -10.05 14.45
C LEU A 128 -18.25 -9.89 13.06
N LEU A 129 -17.60 -10.35 11.99
CA LEU A 129 -18.12 -10.22 10.63
C LEU A 129 -19.49 -10.88 10.46
N GLU A 130 -19.75 -11.98 11.16
CA GLU A 130 -21.04 -12.69 11.14
C GLU A 130 -22.15 -11.99 11.93
N LYS A 131 -21.81 -10.99 12.74
CA LYS A 131 -22.76 -10.28 13.61
C LYS A 131 -23.34 -9.03 12.98
N TYR A 132 -22.74 -8.52 11.91
CA TYR A 132 -23.11 -7.26 11.28
C TYR A 132 -23.41 -7.44 9.79
N ASP A 133 -24.42 -6.73 9.31
CA ASP A 133 -24.74 -6.70 7.89
C ASP A 133 -23.79 -5.77 7.13
N VAL A 134 -22.93 -6.37 6.30
CA VAL A 134 -21.97 -5.67 5.45
C VAL A 134 -22.37 -5.67 3.97
N SER A 135 -23.57 -6.13 3.64
CA SER A 135 -24.07 -6.29 2.26
C SER A 135 -24.21 -4.97 1.48
N SER A 136 -24.25 -3.85 2.19
CA SER A 136 -24.28 -2.51 1.59
C SER A 136 -22.95 -2.15 0.89
N VAL A 137 -21.83 -2.75 1.29
CA VAL A 137 -20.52 -2.43 0.72
C VAL A 137 -20.43 -2.94 -0.72
N ARG A 138 -20.38 -2.02 -1.68
CA ARG A 138 -20.24 -2.34 -3.10
C ARG A 138 -18.80 -2.29 -3.61
N ILE A 139 -17.96 -1.40 -3.05
CA ILE A 139 -16.56 -1.24 -3.42
C ILE A 139 -15.67 -1.25 -2.18
N LEU A 140 -14.65 -2.09 -2.23
CA LEU A 140 -13.54 -2.06 -1.28
C LEU A 140 -12.27 -1.60 -2.01
N TYR A 141 -11.78 -0.42 -1.69
CA TYR A 141 -10.48 0.06 -2.11
C TYR A 141 -9.41 -0.45 -1.17
N CYS A 142 -8.30 -0.88 -1.75
CA CYS A 142 -7.10 -1.29 -1.04
C CYS A 142 -5.89 -0.54 -1.59
N GLY A 143 -4.92 -0.22 -0.76
CA GLY A 143 -3.69 0.44 -1.21
C GLY A 143 -2.68 0.60 -0.08
N GLY A 144 -1.55 1.23 -0.42
CA GLY A 144 -0.49 1.50 0.53
C GLY A 144 0.53 0.37 0.71
N SER A 145 0.18 -0.87 0.45
CA SER A 145 1.08 -2.04 0.36
C SER A 145 0.42 -3.12 -0.48
N SER A 146 1.18 -4.13 -0.90
CA SER A 146 0.66 -5.29 -1.62
C SER A 146 -0.35 -6.06 -0.75
N MET A 147 -1.40 -6.57 -1.36
CA MET A 147 -2.39 -7.39 -0.67
C MET A 147 -2.09 -8.88 -0.91
N PRO A 148 -1.86 -9.67 0.15
CA PRO A 148 -1.59 -11.09 -0.01
C PRO A 148 -2.73 -11.83 -0.72
N SER A 149 -2.40 -12.79 -1.58
CA SER A 149 -3.37 -13.56 -2.37
C SER A 149 -4.43 -14.27 -1.51
N VAL A 150 -4.03 -14.74 -0.32
CA VAL A 150 -4.96 -15.35 0.66
C VAL A 150 -6.01 -14.38 1.18
N VAL A 151 -5.64 -13.08 1.32
CA VAL A 151 -6.58 -12.04 1.76
C VAL A 151 -7.56 -11.69 0.64
N VAL A 152 -7.07 -11.60 -0.61
CA VAL A 152 -7.91 -11.40 -1.80
C VAL A 152 -9.00 -12.47 -1.89
N ARG A 153 -8.61 -13.74 -1.77
CA ARG A 153 -9.57 -14.88 -1.77
C ARG A 153 -10.58 -14.76 -0.63
N ALA A 154 -10.12 -14.45 0.59
CA ALA A 154 -11.00 -14.32 1.74
C ALA A 154 -12.01 -13.16 1.59
N VAL A 155 -11.59 -12.02 1.01
CA VAL A 155 -12.50 -10.91 0.69
C VAL A 155 -13.60 -11.36 -0.27
N ARG A 156 -13.24 -12.03 -1.36
CA ARG A 156 -14.20 -12.49 -2.39
C ARG A 156 -15.20 -13.50 -1.86
N THR A 157 -14.76 -14.38 -0.94
CA THR A 157 -15.64 -15.41 -0.37
C THR A 157 -16.54 -14.92 0.76
N LYS A 158 -16.08 -13.93 1.56
CA LYS A 158 -16.77 -13.49 2.77
C LYS A 158 -17.51 -12.17 2.64
N LEU A 159 -17.05 -11.29 1.74
CA LEU A 159 -17.65 -9.98 1.54
C LEU A 159 -18.25 -9.94 0.12
N ASN A 160 -19.52 -10.12 -0.04
CA ASN A 160 -20.20 -10.12 -1.34
C ASN A 160 -20.13 -8.75 -2.05
N ILE A 161 -18.92 -8.21 -2.23
CA ILE A 161 -18.66 -6.91 -2.83
C ILE A 161 -18.64 -6.97 -4.36
N LYS A 162 -19.08 -5.90 -5.02
CA LYS A 162 -19.08 -5.81 -6.50
C LYS A 162 -17.68 -5.61 -7.05
N ALA A 163 -16.81 -4.89 -6.33
CA ALA A 163 -15.45 -4.62 -6.77
C ALA A 163 -14.47 -4.55 -5.60
N LEU A 164 -13.38 -5.31 -5.72
CA LEU A 164 -12.16 -5.15 -4.94
C LEU A 164 -11.16 -4.42 -5.83
N ARG A 165 -10.76 -3.21 -5.42
CA ARG A 165 -9.92 -2.33 -6.25
C ARG A 165 -8.63 -1.98 -5.55
N GLN A 166 -7.52 -2.37 -6.16
CA GLN A 166 -6.21 -2.00 -5.67
C GLN A 166 -5.75 -0.71 -6.33
N GLY A 167 -5.45 0.29 -5.50
CA GLY A 167 -4.89 1.57 -5.92
C GLY A 167 -3.42 1.67 -5.54
N TYR A 168 -2.63 2.24 -6.44
CA TYR A 168 -1.22 2.54 -6.19
C TYR A 168 -0.96 4.03 -6.24
N GLY A 169 -0.11 4.47 -5.34
CA GLY A 169 0.36 5.84 -5.27
C GLY A 169 1.23 6.07 -4.04
N LEU A 170 1.81 7.24 -4.00
CA LEU A 170 2.75 7.69 -2.98
C LEU A 170 2.27 9.01 -2.39
N THR A 171 2.86 9.43 -1.28
CA THR A 171 2.68 10.79 -0.80
C THR A 171 3.18 11.80 -1.84
N GLU A 172 4.28 11.47 -2.52
CA GLU A 172 4.92 12.26 -3.56
C GLU A 172 4.11 12.35 -4.87
N THR A 173 3.09 11.50 -5.03
CA THR A 173 2.12 11.58 -6.13
C THR A 173 0.75 12.14 -5.68
N CYS A 174 0.70 12.75 -4.50
CA CYS A 174 -0.55 13.25 -3.90
C CYS A 174 -1.66 12.19 -3.87
N GLY A 175 -1.31 10.93 -3.65
CA GLY A 175 -2.23 9.80 -3.62
C GLY A 175 -2.21 8.94 -4.88
N THR A 176 -3.38 8.45 -5.28
CA THR A 176 -3.54 7.38 -6.25
C THR A 176 -3.21 7.84 -7.68
N VAL A 177 -2.38 7.07 -8.39
CA VAL A 177 -1.98 7.30 -9.79
C VAL A 177 -2.33 6.15 -10.72
N SER A 178 -2.60 4.96 -10.18
CA SER A 178 -3.15 3.84 -10.93
C SER A 178 -4.18 3.10 -10.11
N LEU A 179 -5.10 2.41 -10.78
CA LEU A 179 -6.22 1.72 -10.15
C LEU A 179 -6.63 0.51 -10.98
N THR A 180 -6.94 -0.61 -10.32
CA THR A 180 -7.50 -1.76 -11.03
C THR A 180 -8.85 -1.42 -11.66
N PRO A 181 -9.14 -1.89 -12.89
CA PRO A 181 -10.44 -1.71 -13.52
C PRO A 181 -11.58 -2.23 -12.62
N PHE A 182 -12.79 -1.64 -12.76
CA PHE A 182 -13.93 -1.97 -11.88
C PHE A 182 -14.31 -3.47 -11.91
N ASN A 183 -14.24 -4.10 -13.08
CA ASN A 183 -14.59 -5.51 -13.26
C ASN A 183 -13.36 -6.42 -13.28
N SER A 184 -12.21 -5.96 -12.77
CA SER A 184 -11.00 -6.77 -12.77
C SER A 184 -11.10 -7.89 -11.75
N GLU A 185 -10.82 -9.11 -12.19
CA GLU A 185 -10.61 -10.24 -11.29
C GLU A 185 -9.18 -10.30 -10.75
N ASP A 186 -8.28 -9.57 -11.39
CA ASP A 186 -6.88 -9.46 -10.98
C ASP A 186 -6.72 -8.41 -9.88
N ALA A 187 -6.66 -8.89 -8.65
CA ALA A 187 -6.44 -8.06 -7.47
C ALA A 187 -4.97 -8.04 -7.01
N GLU A 188 -4.04 -8.65 -7.76
CA GLU A 188 -2.60 -8.55 -7.51
C GLU A 188 -2.00 -7.36 -8.25
N SER A 189 -2.59 -6.97 -9.37
CA SER A 189 -2.24 -5.78 -10.14
C SER A 189 -2.56 -4.50 -9.39
N ILE A 190 -1.73 -3.48 -9.56
CA ILE A 190 -2.04 -2.10 -9.18
C ILE A 190 -2.84 -1.36 -10.27
N GLY A 191 -3.28 -2.06 -11.30
CA GLY A 191 -4.14 -1.58 -12.35
C GLY A 191 -3.45 -0.78 -13.45
N LYS A 192 -4.24 0.07 -14.09
CA LYS A 192 -3.79 0.94 -15.19
C LYS A 192 -3.57 2.37 -14.69
N PRO A 193 -2.70 3.14 -15.35
CA PRO A 193 -2.57 4.57 -15.08
C PRO A 193 -3.92 5.28 -15.16
N LEU A 194 -4.19 6.14 -14.18
CA LEU A 194 -5.37 7.00 -14.19
C LEU A 194 -5.26 8.11 -15.26
N ALA A 195 -6.36 8.80 -15.54
CA ALA A 195 -6.39 9.92 -16.48
C ALA A 195 -5.25 10.92 -16.19
N MET A 196 -4.68 11.51 -17.26
CA MET A 196 -3.56 12.45 -17.21
C MET A 196 -2.27 11.93 -16.55
N THR A 197 -2.21 10.64 -16.17
CA THR A 197 -1.03 10.00 -15.60
C THR A 197 -0.31 9.16 -16.66
N ARG A 198 1.00 9.26 -16.71
CA ARG A 198 1.87 8.40 -17.51
C ARG A 198 2.77 7.60 -16.57
N MET A 199 2.91 6.32 -16.84
CA MET A 199 3.81 5.43 -16.11
C MET A 199 4.74 4.73 -17.10
N LYS A 200 5.98 4.49 -16.69
CA LYS A 200 6.96 3.70 -17.43
C LYS A 200 7.74 2.83 -16.45
N VAL A 201 8.32 1.75 -16.96
CA VAL A 201 9.29 0.93 -16.22
C VAL A 201 10.67 1.18 -16.82
N VAL A 202 11.68 1.35 -15.96
CA VAL A 202 13.02 1.75 -16.34
C VAL A 202 14.03 0.83 -15.67
N ASP A 203 15.00 0.34 -16.42
CA ASP A 203 16.10 -0.44 -15.88
C ASP A 203 16.91 0.41 -14.88
N VAL A 204 17.14 -0.14 -13.70
CA VAL A 204 17.75 0.60 -12.58
C VAL A 204 19.23 0.90 -12.77
N ASN A 205 19.93 0.16 -13.64
CA ASN A 205 21.36 0.30 -13.89
C ASN A 205 21.63 1.21 -15.10
N THR A 206 20.89 1.00 -16.20
CA THR A 206 21.12 1.70 -17.47
C THR A 206 20.26 2.94 -17.64
N GLY A 207 19.15 3.05 -16.90
CA GLY A 207 18.17 4.12 -17.07
C GLY A 207 17.30 4.01 -18.33
N LEU A 208 17.41 2.92 -19.09
CA LEU A 208 16.66 2.69 -20.31
C LEU A 208 15.22 2.26 -19.99
N LYS A 209 14.27 2.73 -20.82
CA LYS A 209 12.88 2.28 -20.74
C LYS A 209 12.79 0.81 -21.12
N LEU A 210 12.08 0.03 -20.32
CA LEU A 210 11.83 -1.38 -20.50
C LEU A 210 10.50 -1.65 -21.21
N GLY A 211 10.40 -2.82 -21.84
CA GLY A 211 9.20 -3.36 -22.47
C GLY A 211 8.25 -4.04 -21.48
N PRO A 212 7.14 -4.63 -21.98
CA PRO A 212 6.23 -5.44 -21.17
C PRO A 212 6.95 -6.63 -20.53
N CYS A 213 6.50 -6.98 -19.31
CA CYS A 213 7.02 -8.10 -18.50
C CYS A 213 8.50 -7.99 -18.08
N GLU A 214 9.17 -6.89 -18.37
CA GLU A 214 10.51 -6.62 -17.89
C GLU A 214 10.48 -5.85 -16.56
N HIS A 215 11.32 -6.29 -15.61
CA HIS A 215 11.34 -5.75 -14.24
C HIS A 215 12.29 -4.56 -14.11
N GLY A 216 11.80 -3.43 -13.60
CA GLY A 216 12.59 -2.23 -13.37
C GLY A 216 11.89 -1.27 -12.42
N GLU A 217 12.44 -0.07 -12.26
CA GLU A 217 11.80 0.98 -11.46
C GLU A 217 10.57 1.52 -12.18
N ILE A 218 9.42 1.52 -11.48
CA ILE A 218 8.22 2.22 -11.94
C ILE A 218 8.45 3.72 -11.78
N ARG A 219 8.24 4.48 -12.85
CA ARG A 219 8.29 5.95 -12.80
C ARG A 219 6.98 6.55 -13.25
N VAL A 220 6.61 7.67 -12.64
CA VAL A 220 5.29 8.29 -12.80
C VAL A 220 5.42 9.75 -13.20
N LYS A 221 4.56 10.21 -14.12
CA LYS A 221 4.45 11.61 -14.50
C LYS A 221 2.99 12.01 -14.64
N GLY A 222 2.60 13.09 -13.97
CA GLY A 222 1.23 13.60 -14.01
C GLY A 222 1.05 14.86 -13.19
N PRO A 223 -0.13 15.48 -13.24
CA PRO A 223 -0.40 16.73 -12.52
C PRO A 223 -0.49 16.55 -11.00
N THR A 224 -0.62 15.31 -10.53
CA THR A 224 -0.65 14.97 -9.11
C THR A 224 0.75 14.87 -8.49
N CYS A 225 1.82 14.74 -9.31
CA CYS A 225 3.20 14.70 -8.82
C CYS A 225 3.60 16.02 -8.19
N VAL A 226 4.18 15.97 -6.99
CA VAL A 226 4.50 17.14 -6.16
C VAL A 226 5.74 17.88 -6.64
N SER A 227 5.94 19.13 -6.19
CA SER A 227 7.13 19.91 -6.54
C SER A 227 8.39 19.51 -5.77
N GLY A 228 8.25 18.83 -4.61
CA GLY A 228 9.39 18.39 -3.81
C GLY A 228 9.08 18.30 -2.31
N TYR A 229 10.16 18.39 -1.53
CA TYR A 229 10.15 18.30 -0.07
C TYR A 229 10.50 19.62 0.59
N LEU A 230 9.78 19.96 1.65
CA LEU A 230 10.01 21.16 2.43
C LEU A 230 11.44 21.16 3.02
N ASN A 231 12.16 22.25 2.81
CA ASN A 231 13.53 22.48 3.33
C ASN A 231 14.51 21.33 3.02
N ASN A 232 14.29 20.61 1.92
CA ASN A 232 15.17 19.50 1.50
C ASN A 232 15.47 19.54 -0.01
N PRO A 233 16.29 20.52 -0.46
CA PRO A 233 16.60 20.70 -1.88
C PRO A 233 17.36 19.52 -2.46
N GLU A 234 18.23 18.86 -1.70
CA GLU A 234 18.97 17.69 -2.16
C GLU A 234 18.04 16.51 -2.52
N ALA A 235 17.09 16.17 -1.64
CA ALA A 235 16.12 15.13 -1.92
C ALA A 235 15.16 15.53 -3.05
N THR A 236 14.82 16.81 -3.14
CA THR A 236 13.97 17.35 -4.21
C THR A 236 14.63 17.22 -5.56
N ALA A 237 15.93 17.53 -5.68
CA ALA A 237 16.68 17.40 -6.93
C ALA A 237 16.75 15.94 -7.46
N LYS A 238 16.68 14.96 -6.56
CA LYS A 238 16.70 13.52 -6.89
C LYS A 238 15.30 12.93 -7.15
N LEU A 239 14.24 13.74 -7.07
CA LEU A 239 12.87 13.23 -7.15
C LEU A 239 12.44 12.92 -8.59
N TYR A 240 13.02 13.59 -9.58
CA TYR A 240 12.64 13.48 -10.99
C TYR A 240 13.82 13.09 -11.89
N ASP A 241 13.52 12.32 -12.92
CA ASP A 241 14.45 12.08 -14.02
C ASP A 241 14.48 13.28 -15.01
N SER A 242 15.40 13.24 -15.99
CA SER A 242 15.57 14.28 -17.00
C SER A 242 14.33 14.48 -17.90
N GLU A 243 13.44 13.48 -18.00
CA GLU A 243 12.18 13.56 -18.73
C GLU A 243 11.02 14.07 -17.86
N GLY A 244 11.27 14.33 -16.57
CA GLY A 244 10.28 14.80 -15.60
C GLY A 244 9.35 13.69 -15.10
N PHE A 245 9.81 12.42 -15.07
CA PHE A 245 9.13 11.34 -14.36
C PHE A 245 9.66 11.23 -12.94
N LEU A 246 8.75 11.09 -11.99
CA LEU A 246 9.05 10.89 -10.58
C LEU A 246 9.60 9.49 -10.34
N HIS A 247 10.71 9.40 -9.61
CA HIS A 247 11.29 8.17 -9.11
C HIS A 247 10.44 7.63 -7.95
N THR A 248 9.75 6.51 -8.14
CA THR A 248 8.92 5.94 -7.08
C THR A 248 9.76 5.14 -6.07
N GLY A 249 10.88 4.61 -6.51
CA GLY A 249 11.68 3.65 -5.76
C GLY A 249 11.00 2.29 -5.61
N ASP A 250 9.97 2.01 -6.39
CA ASP A 250 9.26 0.73 -6.42
C ASP A 250 9.68 -0.05 -7.67
N ILE A 251 10.05 -1.31 -7.50
CA ILE A 251 10.33 -2.24 -8.59
C ILE A 251 9.02 -2.89 -9.02
N GLY A 252 8.82 -2.96 -10.33
CA GLY A 252 7.64 -3.57 -10.90
C GLY A 252 7.77 -3.81 -12.40
N TYR A 253 6.68 -4.21 -13.02
CA TYR A 253 6.58 -4.45 -14.45
C TYR A 253 5.15 -4.11 -14.94
N TYR A 254 4.93 -4.14 -16.23
CA TYR A 254 3.59 -4.04 -16.82
C TYR A 254 3.38 -5.12 -17.88
N THR A 255 2.12 -5.51 -18.12
CA THR A 255 1.76 -6.49 -19.17
C THR A 255 1.46 -5.82 -20.51
N GLU A 256 1.31 -6.61 -21.57
CA GLU A 256 0.90 -6.11 -22.90
C GLU A 256 -0.42 -5.32 -22.85
N GLU A 257 -1.35 -5.70 -21.95
CA GLU A 257 -2.62 -5.03 -21.74
C GLU A 257 -2.47 -3.71 -20.94
N GLY A 258 -1.26 -3.37 -20.50
CA GLY A 258 -0.95 -2.17 -19.73
C GLY A 258 -1.37 -2.23 -18.26
N MET A 259 -1.48 -3.43 -17.69
CA MET A 259 -1.68 -3.66 -16.26
C MET A 259 -0.33 -3.62 -15.55
N PHE A 260 -0.19 -2.79 -14.51
CA PHE A 260 1.04 -2.65 -13.74
C PHE A 260 1.01 -3.52 -12.48
N TYR A 261 2.19 -4.01 -12.08
CA TYR A 261 2.42 -4.82 -10.88
C TYR A 261 3.61 -4.28 -10.11
N VAL A 262 3.48 -4.15 -8.80
CA VAL A 262 4.60 -3.83 -7.91
C VAL A 262 5.15 -5.13 -7.33
N VAL A 263 6.44 -5.33 -7.50
CA VAL A 263 7.15 -6.49 -6.93
C VAL A 263 7.57 -6.20 -5.50
N ASP A 264 8.33 -5.12 -5.28
CA ASP A 264 8.71 -4.65 -3.94
C ASP A 264 9.36 -3.25 -4.01
N ARG A 265 9.74 -2.70 -2.86
CA ARG A 265 10.56 -1.50 -2.76
C ARG A 265 12.01 -1.78 -3.16
N MET A 266 12.59 -0.95 -4.03
CA MET A 266 13.99 -1.07 -4.45
C MET A 266 14.97 -1.19 -3.27
N LYS A 267 14.71 -0.43 -2.19
CA LYS A 267 15.56 -0.41 -0.98
C LYS A 267 15.29 -1.56 -0.01
N GLU A 268 14.21 -2.29 -0.19
CA GLU A 268 13.83 -3.46 0.61
C GLU A 268 14.19 -4.77 -0.10
N MET A 269 14.53 -4.69 -1.39
CA MET A 269 15.05 -5.84 -2.14
C MET A 269 16.32 -6.38 -1.46
N ILE A 270 16.33 -7.67 -1.19
CA ILE A 270 17.45 -8.38 -0.55
C ILE A 270 18.43 -8.79 -1.64
N LYS A 271 19.70 -8.47 -1.46
CA LYS A 271 20.77 -8.87 -2.41
C LYS A 271 21.41 -10.17 -1.94
N CYS A 272 20.87 -11.30 -2.41
CA CYS A 272 21.35 -12.64 -2.05
C CYS A 272 21.98 -13.32 -3.27
N MET A 273 23.23 -13.76 -3.18
CA MET A 273 23.96 -14.41 -4.30
C MET A 273 23.96 -13.53 -5.57
N ASP A 274 24.23 -12.23 -5.42
CA ASP A 274 24.19 -11.23 -6.49
C ASP A 274 22.84 -11.09 -7.24
N GLN A 275 21.78 -11.68 -6.69
CA GLN A 275 20.43 -11.61 -7.23
C GLN A 275 19.50 -10.87 -6.28
N GLN A 276 18.44 -10.26 -6.83
CA GLN A 276 17.46 -9.54 -6.05
C GLN A 276 16.33 -10.47 -5.61
N VAL A 277 16.02 -10.44 -4.32
CA VAL A 277 14.91 -11.19 -3.71
C VAL A 277 13.90 -10.20 -3.14
N ALA A 278 12.65 -10.31 -3.59
CA ALA A 278 11.55 -9.52 -3.08
C ALA A 278 11.01 -10.11 -1.77
N PRO A 279 11.10 -9.41 -0.63
CA PRO A 279 10.49 -9.85 0.62
C PRO A 279 9.02 -10.22 0.50
N ALA A 280 8.23 -9.44 -0.24
CA ALA A 280 6.79 -9.65 -0.40
C ALA A 280 6.45 -11.01 -1.05
N GLU A 281 7.26 -11.50 -1.99
CA GLU A 281 7.08 -12.82 -2.60
C GLU A 281 7.18 -13.95 -1.56
N LEU A 282 8.19 -13.87 -0.69
CA LEU A 282 8.40 -14.87 0.36
C LEU A 282 7.33 -14.76 1.48
N GLU A 283 6.91 -13.54 1.78
CA GLU A 283 5.81 -13.30 2.72
C GLU A 283 4.50 -13.93 2.21
N ASP A 284 4.18 -13.79 0.91
CA ASP A 284 2.97 -14.40 0.33
C ASP A 284 3.03 -15.93 0.35
N LEU A 285 4.20 -16.53 0.09
CA LEU A 285 4.38 -17.97 0.20
C LEU A 285 4.15 -18.46 1.64
N LEU A 286 4.76 -17.82 2.62
CA LEU A 286 4.66 -18.21 4.03
C LEU A 286 3.24 -18.01 4.59
N LEU A 287 2.52 -16.97 4.16
CA LEU A 287 1.12 -16.72 4.55
C LEU A 287 0.12 -17.78 4.05
N LYS A 288 0.51 -18.63 3.10
CA LYS A 288 -0.33 -19.76 2.65
C LYS A 288 -0.40 -20.88 3.69
N HIS A 289 0.55 -20.94 4.64
CA HIS A 289 0.54 -21.95 5.68
C HIS A 289 -0.45 -21.60 6.80
N GLU A 290 -1.31 -22.55 7.17
CA GLU A 290 -2.41 -22.35 8.14
C GLU A 290 -1.95 -21.88 9.53
N ASP A 291 -0.78 -22.32 9.97
CA ASP A 291 -0.19 -21.93 11.25
C ASP A 291 0.38 -20.51 11.26
N VAL A 292 0.50 -19.85 10.09
CA VAL A 292 1.08 -18.51 9.97
C VAL A 292 -0.02 -17.45 9.99
N LYS A 293 -0.01 -16.62 11.04
CA LYS A 293 -0.92 -15.47 11.18
C LYS A 293 -0.40 -14.24 10.47
N GLU A 294 0.87 -13.90 10.71
CA GLU A 294 1.55 -12.76 10.12
C GLU A 294 3.01 -13.14 9.85
N VAL A 295 3.59 -12.50 8.83
CA VAL A 295 5.00 -12.68 8.50
C VAL A 295 5.60 -11.39 7.97
N ALA A 296 6.87 -11.17 8.27
CA ALA A 296 7.70 -10.19 7.61
C ALA A 296 9.04 -10.82 7.24
N VAL A 297 9.50 -10.57 6.03
CA VAL A 297 10.82 -11.00 5.56
C VAL A 297 11.73 -9.78 5.43
N ALA A 298 12.95 -9.89 5.94
CA ALA A 298 13.93 -8.81 5.84
C ALA A 298 15.30 -9.39 5.45
N GLY A 299 16.08 -8.60 4.71
CA GLY A 299 17.48 -8.91 4.44
C GLY A 299 18.33 -8.73 5.68
N VAL A 300 19.06 -9.77 6.04
CA VAL A 300 20.04 -9.74 7.14
C VAL A 300 21.44 -9.97 6.58
N PRO A 301 22.51 -9.42 7.20
CA PRO A 301 23.88 -9.68 6.76
C PRO A 301 24.19 -11.19 6.79
N HIS A 302 24.82 -11.68 5.73
CA HIS A 302 25.23 -13.09 5.59
C HIS A 302 26.68 -13.16 5.09
N ALA A 303 27.49 -14.02 5.73
CA ALA A 303 28.93 -14.07 5.47
C ALA A 303 29.27 -14.50 4.04
N GLU A 304 28.48 -15.39 3.46
CA GLU A 304 28.73 -15.97 2.12
C GLU A 304 27.95 -15.23 1.02
N TYR A 305 26.72 -14.76 1.29
CA TYR A 305 25.81 -14.26 0.27
C TYR A 305 25.63 -12.74 0.30
N GLY A 306 26.40 -12.03 1.13
CA GLY A 306 26.23 -10.59 1.36
C GLY A 306 25.00 -10.28 2.22
N GLU A 307 23.81 -10.47 1.67
CA GLU A 307 22.55 -10.49 2.42
C GLU A 307 21.83 -11.82 2.21
N ALA A 308 20.96 -12.16 3.17
CA ALA A 308 20.11 -13.34 3.08
C ALA A 308 18.71 -13.04 3.63
N ALA A 309 17.70 -13.68 3.05
CA ALA A 309 16.33 -13.56 3.50
C ALA A 309 16.13 -14.23 4.86
N ARG A 310 15.58 -13.47 5.82
CA ARG A 310 15.17 -13.97 7.14
C ARG A 310 13.69 -13.69 7.34
N ALA A 311 12.95 -14.76 7.74
CA ALA A 311 11.53 -14.64 8.04
C ALA A 311 11.32 -14.42 9.55
N PHE A 312 10.44 -13.47 9.89
CA PHE A 312 9.89 -13.23 11.23
C PHE A 312 8.41 -13.60 11.20
N VAL A 313 8.03 -14.64 11.95
CA VAL A 313 6.72 -15.28 11.81
C VAL A 313 5.94 -15.17 13.12
N VAL A 314 4.72 -14.63 13.04
CA VAL A 314 3.73 -14.68 14.10
C VAL A 314 2.79 -15.86 13.84
N LEU A 315 2.67 -16.75 14.78
CA LEU A 315 1.82 -17.93 14.65
C LEU A 315 0.34 -17.62 14.94
N SER A 316 -0.53 -18.43 14.37
CA SER A 316 -1.96 -18.43 14.69
C SER A 316 -2.19 -18.86 16.14
N ASN A 317 -3.30 -18.43 16.76
CA ASN A 317 -3.61 -18.73 18.14
C ASN A 317 -3.70 -20.25 18.37
N GLY A 318 -3.10 -20.72 19.46
CA GLY A 318 -3.05 -22.14 19.82
C GLY A 318 -1.86 -22.91 19.23
N HIS A 319 -1.06 -22.27 18.37
CA HIS A 319 0.14 -22.88 17.79
C HIS A 319 1.41 -22.41 18.51
N SER A 320 2.32 -23.33 18.77
CA SER A 320 3.64 -23.05 19.34
C SER A 320 4.74 -23.24 18.30
N GLY A 321 5.76 -22.40 18.35
CA GLY A 321 6.93 -22.53 17.50
C GLY A 321 7.68 -23.82 17.81
N SER A 322 7.77 -24.74 16.87
CA SER A 322 8.53 -25.97 16.98
C SER A 322 9.55 -26.09 15.85
N GLU A 323 10.61 -26.85 16.06
CA GLU A 323 11.59 -27.13 15.01
C GLU A 323 10.98 -27.94 13.84
N ALA A 324 9.92 -28.70 14.11
CA ALA A 324 9.17 -29.39 13.06
C ALA A 324 8.40 -28.41 12.15
N LEU A 325 7.70 -27.42 12.74
CA LEU A 325 7.02 -26.37 11.99
C LEU A 325 8.03 -25.51 11.22
N LYS A 326 9.13 -25.14 11.85
CA LYS A 326 10.19 -24.38 11.22
C LYS A 326 10.71 -25.07 9.96
N ARG A 327 11.00 -26.39 10.05
CA ARG A 327 11.41 -27.19 8.89
C ARG A 327 10.35 -27.23 7.79
N ARG A 328 9.05 -27.31 8.11
CA ARG A 328 7.97 -27.24 7.13
C ARG A 328 7.93 -25.90 6.39
N LEU A 329 8.11 -24.78 7.11
CA LEU A 329 8.12 -23.44 6.50
C LEU A 329 9.37 -23.23 5.62
N PHE A 330 10.54 -23.72 6.02
CA PHE A 330 11.74 -23.74 5.16
C PHE A 330 11.49 -24.54 3.89
N LYS A 331 10.92 -25.73 4.02
CA LYS A 331 10.61 -26.58 2.89
C LYS A 331 9.59 -25.94 1.95
N LEU A 332 8.54 -25.31 2.50
CA LEU A 332 7.53 -24.60 1.71
C LEU A 332 8.16 -23.53 0.79
N VAL A 333 9.09 -22.74 1.33
CA VAL A 333 9.79 -21.72 0.53
C VAL A 333 10.75 -22.39 -0.47
N ALA A 334 11.50 -23.39 -0.07
CA ALA A 334 12.46 -24.06 -0.93
C ALA A 334 11.81 -24.79 -2.12
N ASP A 335 10.64 -25.41 -1.91
CA ASP A 335 9.92 -26.14 -2.95
C ASP A 335 9.28 -25.20 -4.01
N GLN A 336 9.04 -23.93 -3.67
CA GLN A 336 8.29 -22.99 -4.52
C GLN A 336 9.11 -21.77 -4.97
N SER A 337 10.40 -21.72 -4.65
CA SER A 337 11.25 -20.60 -5.04
C SER A 337 12.64 -21.04 -5.47
N ALA A 338 13.32 -20.16 -6.22
CA ALA A 338 14.69 -20.39 -6.66
C ALA A 338 15.70 -20.36 -5.48
N PRO A 339 16.85 -21.04 -5.56
CA PRO A 339 17.81 -21.18 -4.44
C PRO A 339 18.22 -19.88 -3.76
N HIS A 340 18.45 -18.80 -4.52
CA HIS A 340 18.82 -17.50 -3.95
C HIS A 340 17.69 -16.85 -3.12
N LYS A 341 16.45 -17.32 -3.28
CA LYS A 341 15.27 -16.85 -2.53
C LYS A 341 15.01 -17.65 -1.24
N HIS A 342 15.78 -18.70 -0.98
CA HIS A 342 15.60 -19.48 0.24
C HIS A 342 15.91 -18.66 1.49
N LEU A 343 15.35 -19.07 2.64
CA LEU A 343 15.52 -18.36 3.91
C LEU A 343 16.92 -18.60 4.53
N HIS A 344 17.98 -18.30 3.79
CA HIS A 344 19.36 -18.49 4.24
C HIS A 344 19.70 -17.67 5.50
N GLY A 345 19.01 -16.57 5.74
CA GLY A 345 19.08 -15.77 6.95
C GLY A 345 18.35 -16.38 8.16
N GLY A 346 17.62 -17.48 7.94
CA GLY A 346 16.89 -18.20 8.99
C GLY A 346 15.43 -17.79 9.14
N LEU A 347 14.80 -18.38 10.17
CA LEU A 347 13.41 -18.10 10.58
C LEU A 347 13.32 -17.95 12.08
N GLU A 348 12.60 -16.94 12.55
CA GLU A 348 12.35 -16.66 13.97
C GLU A 348 10.84 -16.51 14.21
N PHE A 349 10.33 -17.24 15.22
CA PHE A 349 8.98 -17.01 15.70
C PHE A 349 8.98 -15.83 16.66
N VAL A 350 8.10 -14.86 16.39
CA VAL A 350 7.98 -13.61 17.15
C VAL A 350 6.55 -13.42 17.64
N SER A 351 6.37 -12.67 18.73
CA SER A 351 5.04 -12.37 19.27
C SER A 351 4.28 -11.33 18.43
N SER A 352 5.01 -10.43 17.79
CA SER A 352 4.43 -9.37 16.96
C SER A 352 5.44 -8.86 15.93
N ILE A 353 4.94 -8.30 14.82
CA ILE A 353 5.73 -7.60 13.80
C ILE A 353 5.52 -6.10 14.00
N PRO A 354 6.60 -5.30 14.14
CA PRO A 354 6.49 -3.85 14.22
C PRO A 354 5.91 -3.28 12.93
N LYS A 355 4.92 -2.38 13.07
CA LYS A 355 4.18 -1.78 11.95
C LYS A 355 4.10 -0.27 12.07
N SER A 356 3.96 0.40 10.94
CA SER A 356 3.59 1.81 10.88
C SER A 356 2.11 2.01 11.25
N GLU A 357 1.68 3.26 11.41
CA GLU A 357 0.26 3.61 11.62
C GLU A 357 -0.66 3.10 10.49
N THR A 358 -0.14 2.98 9.27
CA THR A 358 -0.85 2.43 8.11
C THR A 358 -0.76 0.90 8.00
N GLY A 359 -0.18 0.22 9.01
CA GLY A 359 -0.08 -1.23 9.06
C GLY A 359 1.04 -1.85 8.21
N LYS A 360 1.96 -1.05 7.63
CA LYS A 360 3.12 -1.57 6.89
C LYS A 360 4.15 -2.18 7.84
N ASN A 361 4.72 -3.33 7.46
CA ASN A 361 5.81 -3.95 8.20
C ASN A 361 7.05 -3.04 8.23
N LEU A 362 7.58 -2.78 9.41
CA LEU A 362 8.82 -2.01 9.61
C LEU A 362 10.04 -2.94 9.55
N ARG A 363 10.36 -3.44 8.34
CA ARG A 363 11.43 -4.43 8.09
C ARG A 363 12.79 -3.97 8.60
N ARG A 364 13.08 -2.66 8.50
CA ARG A 364 14.32 -2.08 9.05
C ARG A 364 14.44 -2.30 10.56
N ALA A 365 13.37 -2.12 11.32
CA ALA A 365 13.39 -2.33 12.77
C ALA A 365 13.67 -3.81 13.13
N LEU A 366 13.13 -4.76 12.33
CA LEU A 366 13.41 -6.18 12.48
C LEU A 366 14.89 -6.51 12.18
N ARG A 367 15.41 -5.98 11.05
CA ARG A 367 16.83 -6.11 10.69
C ARG A 367 17.75 -5.55 11.77
N ASP A 368 17.50 -4.32 12.24
CA ASP A 368 18.32 -3.66 13.25
C ASP A 368 18.32 -4.42 14.57
N THR A 369 17.17 -4.98 14.96
CA THR A 369 17.06 -5.84 16.15
C THR A 369 17.86 -7.12 15.99
N PHE A 370 17.80 -7.77 14.83
CA PHE A 370 18.60 -8.95 14.53
C PHE A 370 20.11 -8.66 14.60
N VAL A 371 20.54 -7.59 13.93
CA VAL A 371 21.97 -7.18 13.91
C VAL A 371 22.47 -6.90 15.31
N LYS A 372 21.73 -6.16 16.14
CA LYS A 372 22.09 -5.90 17.54
C LYS A 372 22.25 -7.19 18.34
N LYS A 373 21.33 -8.16 18.22
CA LYS A 373 21.41 -9.44 18.93
C LYS A 373 22.60 -10.30 18.52
N HIS A 374 23.03 -10.25 17.26
CA HIS A 374 24.02 -11.17 16.70
C HIS A 374 25.42 -10.56 16.52
N VAL A 375 25.54 -9.23 16.48
CA VAL A 375 26.84 -8.55 16.43
C VAL A 375 27.37 -8.26 17.83
N GLN A 376 26.51 -7.95 18.81
CA GLN A 376 26.92 -7.73 20.21
C GLN A 376 27.25 -9.04 20.97
N GLY A 377 26.88 -10.21 20.46
CA GLY A 377 27.25 -11.52 21.04
C GLY A 377 28.60 -12.08 20.55
N ARG A 378 29.39 -11.28 19.81
CA ARG A 378 30.73 -11.66 19.30
C ARG A 378 31.86 -10.75 19.77
N ILE A 379 31.61 -9.95 20.84
CA ILE A 379 32.67 -9.19 21.56
C ILE A 379 32.90 -9.84 22.93
#